data_52a15d0cc57b065c323d4151376a8069
#
_entry.id   52a15d0cc57b065c323d4151376a8069
#
_cell.length_a   1.000
_cell.length_b   1.000
_cell.length_c   1.000
_cell.angle_alpha   90.00
_cell.angle_beta   90.00
_cell.angle_gamma   90.00
#
_symmetry.space_group_name_H-M   'P 1'
#
loop_
_entity.id
_entity.type
_entity.pdbx_description
1 polymer ?
#
loop_
_entity_poly.entity_id
_entity_poly.type
_entity_poly.pdbx_seq_one_letter_code
_entity_poly.pdbx_strand_id
1 'polypeptide(L)'
;NKSINSILKKLENVKYDAILIDEFTPKEKYLDYLKKVPDVNDSVILIPKGEKVHISIAAASILARAAFLKEMKELSKTVNVDLLKGASSSVDRQAVGLIKSYGFNVLHDIAKLKFANTEKIKKYVKDNNIKIRDLN
;
A
#
# COMPACT_ATOMS: atom_id res chain seq x y z
N ASN A 1 9.14 -1.90 3.99
CA ASN A 1 10.19 -1.84 5.01
C ASN A 1 9.87 -0.79 6.08
N LYS A 2 9.68 0.51 5.73
CA LYS A 2 9.35 1.55 6.72
C LYS A 2 8.06 1.24 7.49
N SER A 3 7.02 0.74 6.82
CA SER A 3 5.76 0.36 7.46
C SER A 3 5.94 -0.79 8.45
N ILE A 4 6.78 -1.79 8.11
CA ILE A 4 7.10 -2.91 9.01
C ILE A 4 7.81 -2.36 10.25
N ASN A 5 8.85 -1.53 10.08
CA ASN A 5 9.56 -0.94 11.21
C ASN A 5 8.63 -0.09 12.10
N SER A 6 7.70 0.65 11.51
CA SER A 6 6.69 1.41 12.26
C SER A 6 5.75 0.51 13.07
N ILE A 7 5.38 -0.67 12.55
CA ILE A 7 4.59 -1.65 13.31
C ILE A 7 5.41 -2.23 14.46
N LEU A 8 6.67 -2.60 14.20
CA LEU A 8 7.56 -3.16 15.22
C LEU A 8 7.78 -2.19 16.39
N LYS A 9 7.93 -0.88 16.12
CA LYS A 9 7.98 0.15 17.16
C LYS A 9 6.72 0.20 18.02
N LYS A 10 5.54 0.00 17.45
CA LYS A 10 4.29 -0.06 18.23
C LYS A 10 4.17 -1.31 19.10
N LEU A 11 4.94 -2.35 18.78
CA LEU A 11 4.95 -3.65 19.47
C LEU A 11 6.15 -3.81 20.41
N GLU A 12 6.95 -2.77 20.66
CA GLU A 12 8.17 -2.85 21.49
C GLU A 12 7.89 -3.34 22.92
N ASN A 13 6.69 -3.09 23.46
CA ASN A 13 6.27 -3.55 24.79
C ASN A 13 5.55 -4.90 24.77
N VAL A 14 5.41 -5.55 23.62
CA VAL A 14 4.77 -6.85 23.46
C VAL A 14 5.83 -7.94 23.54
N LYS A 15 5.66 -8.93 24.44
CA LYS A 15 6.55 -10.10 24.48
C LYS A 15 6.29 -10.98 23.28
N TYR A 16 7.34 -11.34 22.57
CA TYR A 16 7.31 -12.27 21.43
C TYR A 16 8.61 -13.08 21.41
N ASP A 17 8.57 -14.29 20.88
CA ASP A 17 9.76 -15.14 20.72
C ASP A 17 10.55 -14.80 19.45
N ALA A 18 9.86 -14.47 18.38
CA ALA A 18 10.47 -14.13 17.10
C ALA A 18 9.59 -13.20 16.25
N ILE A 19 10.21 -12.47 15.32
CA ILE A 19 9.54 -11.67 14.31
C ILE A 19 9.76 -12.35 12.95
N LEU A 20 8.70 -12.94 12.41
CA LEU A 20 8.74 -13.66 11.14
C LEU A 20 8.08 -12.81 10.05
N ILE A 21 8.74 -12.70 8.90
CA ILE A 21 8.24 -11.94 7.74
C ILE A 21 8.36 -12.82 6.51
N ASP A 22 7.30 -12.86 5.68
CA ASP A 22 7.40 -13.48 4.36
C ASP A 22 8.45 -12.74 3.51
N GLU A 23 9.41 -13.48 2.94
CA GLU A 23 10.54 -12.89 2.23
C GLU A 23 10.07 -12.30 0.89
N PHE A 24 10.00 -11.00 0.82
CA PHE A 24 9.72 -10.23 -0.40
C PHE A 24 10.97 -9.61 -1.02
N THR A 25 12.11 -9.69 -0.31
CA THR A 25 13.43 -9.23 -0.75
C THR A 25 14.52 -9.84 0.14
N PRO A 26 15.75 -10.08 -0.34
CA PRO A 26 16.86 -10.55 0.50
C PRO A 26 17.08 -9.65 1.71
N LYS A 27 17.49 -10.24 2.85
CA LYS A 27 17.64 -9.54 4.14
C LYS A 27 18.59 -8.33 4.03
N GLU A 28 19.69 -8.46 3.31
CA GLU A 28 20.66 -7.38 3.10
C GLU A 28 20.00 -6.16 2.44
N LYS A 29 19.21 -6.39 1.39
CA LYS A 29 18.46 -5.36 0.67
C LYS A 29 17.33 -4.79 1.53
N TYR A 30 16.71 -5.61 2.37
CA TYR A 30 15.74 -5.15 3.36
C TYR A 30 16.36 -4.13 4.31
N LEU A 31 17.52 -4.44 4.88
CA LEU A 31 18.27 -3.56 5.79
C LEU A 31 18.80 -2.32 5.07
N ASP A 32 19.30 -2.47 3.84
CA ASP A 32 19.78 -1.34 3.04
C ASP A 32 18.70 -0.25 2.84
N TYR A 33 17.46 -0.65 2.60
CA TYR A 33 16.35 0.30 2.52
C TYR A 33 16.04 1.02 3.84
N LEU A 34 16.53 0.51 4.97
CA LEU A 34 16.30 1.06 6.29
C LEU A 34 17.48 1.85 6.84
N LYS A 35 18.63 1.91 6.15
CA LYS A 35 19.85 2.59 6.60
C LYS A 35 19.66 4.04 7.09
N LYS A 36 18.63 4.73 6.55
CA LYS A 36 18.30 6.12 6.93
C LYS A 36 17.12 6.21 7.90
N VAL A 37 16.65 5.08 8.41
CA VAL A 37 15.54 5.04 9.36
C VAL A 37 16.12 4.85 10.76
N PRO A 38 15.83 5.72 11.73
CA PRO A 38 16.31 5.54 13.09
C PRO A 38 15.66 4.32 13.75
N ASP A 39 16.38 3.71 14.68
CA ASP A 39 15.91 2.61 15.55
C ASP A 39 15.29 1.45 14.76
N VAL A 40 16.06 0.90 13.83
CA VAL A 40 15.65 -0.27 13.05
C VAL A 40 15.75 -1.53 13.89
N ASN A 41 14.66 -2.28 13.97
CA ASN A 41 14.71 -3.63 14.51
C ASN A 41 15.22 -4.59 13.41
N ASP A 42 16.42 -5.11 13.57
CA ASP A 42 17.10 -6.03 12.66
C ASP A 42 16.93 -7.51 13.03
N SER A 43 16.27 -7.78 14.18
CA SER A 43 15.99 -9.14 14.67
C SER A 43 14.94 -9.88 13.86
N VAL A 44 14.53 -9.34 12.70
CA VAL A 44 13.56 -9.96 11.81
C VAL A 44 14.15 -11.17 11.09
N ILE A 45 13.34 -12.21 10.97
CA ILE A 45 13.62 -13.43 10.19
C ILE A 45 12.75 -13.39 8.94
N LEU A 46 13.39 -13.28 7.77
CA LEU A 46 12.68 -13.37 6.49
C LEU A 46 12.65 -14.83 6.04
N ILE A 47 11.46 -15.33 5.74
CA ILE A 47 11.24 -16.73 5.38
C ILE A 47 10.70 -16.79 3.95
N PRO A 48 11.40 -17.43 3.01
CA PRO A 48 10.92 -17.60 1.64
C PRO A 48 9.60 -18.40 1.63
N LYS A 49 8.57 -17.87 0.97
CA LYS A 49 7.22 -18.44 0.95
C LYS A 49 6.67 -18.72 2.36
N GLY A 50 6.92 -17.78 3.25
CA GLY A 50 6.68 -17.91 4.69
C GLY A 50 5.23 -18.29 5.02
N GLU A 51 4.26 -17.82 4.25
CA GLU A 51 2.85 -18.18 4.39
C GLU A 51 2.55 -19.69 4.22
N LYS A 52 3.43 -20.43 3.51
CA LYS A 52 3.33 -21.88 3.32
C LYS A 52 4.09 -22.66 4.39
N VAL A 53 5.01 -22.01 5.08
CA VAL A 53 5.95 -22.63 6.02
C VAL A 53 5.52 -22.39 7.47
N HIS A 54 4.97 -21.23 7.77
CA HIS A 54 4.66 -20.85 9.15
C HIS A 54 3.23 -20.31 9.30
N ILE A 55 2.48 -20.91 10.21
CA ILE A 55 1.06 -20.58 10.43
C ILE A 55 0.83 -19.13 10.86
N SER A 56 1.75 -18.53 11.62
CA SER A 56 1.63 -17.12 12.05
C SER A 56 1.73 -16.16 10.87
N ILE A 57 2.57 -16.45 9.87
CA ILE A 57 2.68 -15.64 8.64
C ILE A 57 1.41 -15.78 7.81
N ALA A 58 0.88 -17.02 7.68
CA ALA A 58 -0.38 -17.25 6.98
C ALA A 58 -1.54 -16.51 7.66
N ALA A 59 -1.66 -16.60 8.98
CA ALA A 59 -2.68 -15.88 9.75
C ALA A 59 -2.56 -14.36 9.59
N ALA A 60 -1.35 -13.82 9.70
CA ALA A 60 -1.10 -12.39 9.50
C ALA A 60 -1.49 -11.93 8.09
N SER A 61 -1.21 -12.73 7.06
CA SER A 61 -1.60 -12.46 5.67
C SER A 61 -3.12 -12.40 5.49
N ILE A 62 -3.86 -13.35 6.10
CA ILE A 62 -5.33 -13.38 6.07
C ILE A 62 -5.90 -12.13 6.75
N LEU A 63 -5.41 -11.78 7.95
CA LEU A 63 -5.87 -10.60 8.69
C LEU A 63 -5.58 -9.31 7.92
N ALA A 64 -4.38 -9.18 7.37
CA ALA A 64 -4.00 -8.03 6.55
C ALA A 64 -4.90 -7.91 5.30
N ARG A 65 -5.22 -9.03 4.65
CA ARG A 65 -6.12 -9.05 3.50
C ARG A 65 -7.54 -8.64 3.87
N ALA A 66 -8.06 -9.14 4.99
CA ALA A 66 -9.38 -8.78 5.49
C ALA A 66 -9.46 -7.27 5.81
N ALA A 67 -8.47 -6.73 6.52
CA ALA A 67 -8.37 -5.31 6.81
C ALA A 67 -8.32 -4.47 5.53
N PHE A 68 -7.47 -4.85 4.56
CA PHE A 68 -7.38 -4.18 3.27
C PHE A 68 -8.72 -4.14 2.53
N LEU A 69 -9.45 -5.25 2.49
CA LEU A 69 -10.75 -5.30 1.81
C LEU A 69 -11.80 -4.44 2.52
N LYS A 70 -11.77 -4.39 3.86
CA LYS A 70 -12.63 -3.51 4.65
C LYS A 70 -12.36 -2.04 4.33
N GLU A 71 -11.09 -1.62 4.37
CA GLU A 71 -10.70 -0.23 4.04
C GLU A 71 -11.06 0.13 2.59
N MET A 72 -10.83 -0.74 1.63
CA MET A 72 -11.24 -0.51 0.24
C MET A 72 -12.75 -0.28 0.11
N LYS A 73 -13.56 -0.99 0.90
CA LYS A 73 -15.01 -0.79 0.92
C LYS A 73 -15.39 0.56 1.51
N GLU A 74 -14.76 0.98 2.60
CA GLU A 74 -15.00 2.30 3.18
C GLU A 74 -14.56 3.42 2.24
N LEU A 75 -13.38 3.33 1.63
CA LEU A 75 -12.93 4.29 0.61
C LEU A 75 -13.86 4.35 -0.60
N SER A 76 -14.43 3.22 -1.02
CA SER A 76 -15.42 3.20 -2.10
C SER A 76 -16.66 4.02 -1.78
N LYS A 77 -17.10 4.02 -0.51
CA LYS A 77 -18.22 4.85 -0.06
C LYS A 77 -17.91 6.34 -0.15
N THR A 78 -16.69 6.77 0.19
CA THR A 78 -16.33 8.20 0.17
C THR A 78 -16.38 8.80 -1.23
N VAL A 79 -16.11 8.00 -2.25
CA VAL A 79 -16.16 8.43 -3.66
C VAL A 79 -17.42 7.94 -4.41
N ASN A 80 -18.32 7.26 -3.70
CA ASN A 80 -19.56 6.67 -4.22
C ASN A 80 -19.36 5.82 -5.49
N VAL A 81 -18.23 5.09 -5.53
CA VAL A 81 -17.84 4.19 -6.64
C VAL A 81 -17.09 2.99 -6.09
N ASP A 82 -17.41 1.79 -6.53
CA ASP A 82 -16.64 0.60 -6.16
C ASP A 82 -15.20 0.69 -6.70
N LEU A 83 -14.25 0.90 -5.80
CA LEU A 83 -12.85 1.07 -6.15
C LEU A 83 -12.22 -0.24 -6.59
N LEU A 84 -11.67 -0.25 -7.80
CA LEU A 84 -10.92 -1.37 -8.34
C LEU A 84 -9.57 -1.52 -7.64
N LYS A 85 -9.15 -2.77 -7.41
CA LYS A 85 -7.90 -3.12 -6.75
C LYS A 85 -6.81 -3.44 -7.76
N GLY A 86 -5.56 -3.08 -7.44
CA GLY A 86 -4.39 -3.40 -8.25
C GLY A 86 -3.90 -2.22 -9.08
N ALA A 87 -3.26 -2.50 -10.23
CA ALA A 87 -2.61 -1.52 -11.09
C ALA A 87 -2.86 -1.79 -12.59
N SER A 88 -4.04 -2.34 -12.92
CA SER A 88 -4.44 -2.60 -14.30
C SER A 88 -4.88 -1.33 -15.03
N SER A 89 -5.00 -1.41 -16.35
CA SER A 89 -5.54 -0.33 -17.16
C SER A 89 -6.98 0.06 -16.79
N SER A 90 -7.75 -0.86 -16.22
CA SER A 90 -9.10 -0.57 -15.69
C SER A 90 -9.02 0.33 -14.45
N VAL A 91 -8.05 0.11 -13.56
CA VAL A 91 -7.79 0.98 -12.42
C VAL A 91 -7.35 2.37 -12.89
N ASP A 92 -6.47 2.45 -13.89
CA ASP A 92 -6.04 3.72 -14.47
C ASP A 92 -7.24 4.51 -15.04
N ARG A 93 -8.13 3.84 -15.79
CA ARG A 93 -9.35 4.47 -16.32
C ARG A 93 -10.30 4.95 -15.23
N GLN A 94 -10.50 4.15 -14.17
CA GLN A 94 -11.32 4.55 -13.03
C GLN A 94 -10.72 5.77 -12.33
N ALA A 95 -9.41 5.81 -12.13
CA ALA A 95 -8.72 6.96 -11.53
C ALA A 95 -8.90 8.24 -12.36
N VAL A 96 -8.82 8.15 -13.69
CA VAL A 96 -9.11 9.29 -14.58
C VAL A 96 -10.56 9.78 -14.43
N GLY A 97 -11.52 8.87 -14.31
CA GLY A 97 -12.93 9.21 -14.05
C GLY A 97 -13.11 9.93 -12.71
N LEU A 98 -12.46 9.46 -11.66
CA LEU A 98 -12.50 10.08 -10.33
C LEU A 98 -11.85 11.46 -10.32
N ILE A 99 -10.71 11.62 -11.03
CA ILE A 99 -10.07 12.94 -11.18
C ILE A 99 -11.00 13.94 -11.88
N LYS A 100 -11.72 13.53 -12.90
CA LYS A 100 -12.71 14.39 -13.58
C LYS A 100 -13.79 14.90 -12.64
N SER A 101 -14.25 14.03 -11.74
CA SER A 101 -15.37 14.34 -10.83
C SER A 101 -14.95 15.08 -9.56
N TYR A 102 -13.77 14.77 -9.01
CA TYR A 102 -13.33 15.20 -7.68
C TYR A 102 -12.00 15.98 -7.69
N GLY A 103 -11.36 16.15 -8.83
CA GLY A 103 -10.03 16.74 -8.93
C GLY A 103 -8.89 15.78 -8.57
N PHE A 104 -7.64 16.21 -8.76
CA PHE A 104 -6.45 15.37 -8.48
C PHE A 104 -6.31 14.98 -7.01
N ASN A 105 -6.79 15.80 -6.10
CA ASN A 105 -6.64 15.59 -4.66
C ASN A 105 -7.30 14.29 -4.20
N VAL A 106 -8.35 13.81 -4.87
CA VAL A 106 -8.99 12.54 -4.54
C VAL A 106 -8.01 11.36 -4.50
N LEU A 107 -6.95 11.39 -5.32
CA LEU A 107 -5.95 10.33 -5.33
C LEU A 107 -5.13 10.26 -4.04
N HIS A 108 -5.00 11.36 -3.28
CA HIS A 108 -4.32 11.35 -1.99
C HIS A 108 -5.03 10.46 -0.97
N ASP A 109 -6.35 10.40 -1.06
CA ASP A 109 -7.19 9.67 -0.12
C ASP A 109 -7.34 8.19 -0.49
N ILE A 110 -7.36 7.87 -1.79
CA ILE A 110 -7.71 6.53 -2.29
C ILE A 110 -6.56 5.74 -2.91
N ALA A 111 -5.37 6.34 -3.09
CA ALA A 111 -4.28 5.70 -3.82
C ALA A 111 -2.90 5.90 -3.19
N LYS A 112 -1.99 4.96 -3.44
CA LYS A 112 -0.56 5.14 -3.15
C LYS A 112 0.10 5.91 -4.29
N LEU A 113 0.38 7.19 -4.09
CA LEU A 113 0.85 8.11 -5.15
C LEU A 113 2.27 7.84 -5.69
N LYS A 114 3.08 7.05 -4.98
CA LYS A 114 4.48 6.76 -5.39
C LYS A 114 4.64 5.65 -6.43
N PHE A 115 3.55 5.28 -7.10
CA PHE A 115 3.59 4.28 -8.17
C PHE A 115 3.64 4.94 -9.54
N ALA A 116 4.27 4.25 -10.50
CA ALA A 116 4.38 4.71 -11.89
C ALA A 116 3.00 5.02 -12.54
N ASN A 117 1.94 4.33 -12.10
CA ASN A 117 0.57 4.60 -12.54
C ASN A 117 0.14 6.04 -12.27
N THR A 118 0.53 6.63 -11.14
CA THR A 118 0.15 8.02 -10.81
C THR A 118 0.72 9.00 -11.83
N GLU A 119 1.98 8.88 -12.18
CA GLU A 119 2.61 9.75 -13.19
C GLU A 119 2.03 9.52 -14.59
N LYS A 120 1.74 8.26 -14.93
CA LYS A 120 1.06 7.89 -16.18
C LYS A 120 -0.32 8.54 -16.28
N ILE A 121 -1.10 8.50 -15.20
CA ILE A 121 -2.45 9.11 -15.13
C ILE A 121 -2.35 10.64 -15.25
N LYS A 122 -1.44 11.28 -14.52
CA LYS A 122 -1.21 12.73 -14.61
C LYS A 122 -0.88 13.16 -16.04
N LYS A 123 0.05 12.45 -16.69
CA LYS A 123 0.43 12.69 -18.07
C LYS A 123 -0.77 12.53 -19.00
N TYR A 124 -1.52 11.45 -18.88
CA TYR A 124 -2.70 11.18 -19.70
C TYR A 124 -3.76 12.30 -19.58
N VAL A 125 -4.05 12.76 -18.37
CA VAL A 125 -5.01 13.84 -18.12
C VAL A 125 -4.56 15.14 -18.78
N LYS A 126 -3.26 15.46 -18.68
CA LYS A 126 -2.66 16.65 -19.29
C LYS A 126 -2.68 16.58 -20.83
N ASP A 127 -2.18 15.48 -21.40
CA ASP A 127 -2.03 15.31 -22.85
C ASP A 127 -3.39 15.34 -23.59
N ASN A 128 -4.46 14.90 -22.91
CA ASN A 128 -5.80 14.87 -23.47
C ASN A 128 -6.67 16.09 -23.08
N ASN A 129 -6.09 17.13 -22.45
CA ASN A 129 -6.80 18.33 -22.00
C ASN A 129 -8.10 18.00 -21.25
N ILE A 130 -8.05 16.99 -20.39
CA ILE A 130 -9.23 16.54 -19.65
C ILE A 130 -9.66 17.63 -18.69
N LYS A 131 -10.86 18.18 -18.90
CA LYS A 131 -11.47 19.13 -17.96
C LYS A 131 -11.66 18.46 -16.60
N ILE A 132 -11.02 19.01 -15.59
CA ILE A 132 -11.14 18.60 -14.19
C ILE A 132 -12.18 19.55 -13.58
N ARG A 133 -13.07 18.99 -12.78
CA ARG A 133 -14.00 19.79 -11.99
C ARG A 133 -13.19 20.50 -10.91
N ASP A 134 -12.99 21.81 -11.04
CA ASP A 134 -12.42 22.59 -9.97
C ASP A 134 -13.43 22.60 -8.81
N LEU A 135 -13.05 21.98 -7.72
CA LEU A 135 -13.76 22.13 -6.46
C LEU A 135 -13.33 23.50 -5.90
N ASN A 136 -14.19 24.51 -6.08
CA ASN A 136 -14.11 25.76 -5.33
C ASN A 136 -14.25 25.49 -3.84
#